data_e9de9357a7020f7f8c2a61b12df45473
#
_entry.id   e9de9357a7020f7f8c2a61b12df45473
#
_cell.length_a   1.000
_cell.length_b   1.000
_cell.length_c   1.000
_cell.angle_alpha   90.00
_cell.angle_beta   90.00
_cell.angle_gamma   90.00
#
_symmetry.space_group_name_H-M   'P 1'
#
loop_
_entity.id
_entity.type
_entity.pdbx_description
1 polymer ?
#
loop_
_entity_poly.entity_id
_entity_poly.type
_entity_poly.pdbx_seq_one_letter_code
_entity_poly.pdbx_strand_id
1 'polypeptide(L)'
;QVQLQQSGAELVRPGASVTLSCKASGYTFTDYEMHWVKQTPLHGLEWIGAINPKIGVTAYNQKFQGKAILTSDKSSSTAYMELRSLTSEDSAVYYCTRLRLYGFFDVWGTGTTVTVSS
;
A
#
# COMPACT_ATOMS: atom_id res chain seq x y z
N GLN A 1 12.13 16.40 -4.91
CA GLN A 1 10.95 16.21 -5.77
C GLN A 1 10.48 14.75 -5.81
N VAL A 2 11.06 13.90 -4.98
CA VAL A 2 10.58 12.55 -4.84
C VAL A 2 9.22 12.58 -4.14
N GLN A 3 8.22 11.96 -4.76
CA GLN A 3 6.88 11.92 -4.21
C GLN A 3 6.24 10.56 -4.40
N LEU A 4 5.44 10.17 -3.43
CA LEU A 4 4.54 9.03 -3.53
C LEU A 4 3.12 9.57 -3.35
N GLN A 5 2.37 9.60 -4.44
CA GLN A 5 1.02 10.16 -4.43
C GLN A 5 -0.01 9.06 -4.34
N GLN A 6 -0.78 9.07 -3.27
CA GLN A 6 -1.77 8.05 -3.02
C GLN A 6 -3.17 8.50 -3.44
N SER A 7 -4.01 7.51 -3.76
CA SER A 7 -5.39 7.75 -4.16
C SER A 7 -6.21 8.30 -2.99
N GLY A 8 -7.37 8.84 -3.31
CA GLY A 8 -8.24 9.50 -2.34
C GLY A 8 -8.95 8.56 -1.38
N ALA A 9 -9.57 9.14 -0.38
CA ALA A 9 -10.28 8.41 0.65
C ALA A 9 -11.39 7.53 0.06
N GLU A 10 -11.60 6.37 0.68
CA GLU A 10 -12.60 5.39 0.25
C GLU A 10 -13.59 5.11 1.36
N LEU A 11 -14.86 5.15 1.01
CA LEU A 11 -15.93 4.73 1.90
C LEU A 11 -16.59 3.51 1.26
N VAL A 12 -16.49 2.37 1.90
CA VAL A 12 -16.89 1.10 1.29
C VAL A 12 -17.75 0.30 2.25
N ARG A 13 -18.49 -0.64 1.71
CA ARG A 13 -19.36 -1.52 2.49
C ARG A 13 -18.64 -2.77 2.92
N PRO A 14 -19.05 -3.38 4.04
CA PRO A 14 -18.53 -4.69 4.45
C PRO A 14 -18.71 -5.71 3.33
N GLY A 15 -17.71 -6.55 3.14
CA GLY A 15 -17.71 -7.59 2.10
C GLY A 15 -17.20 -7.11 0.74
N ALA A 16 -17.08 -5.81 0.53
CA ALA A 16 -16.58 -5.25 -0.72
C ALA A 16 -15.05 -5.37 -0.79
N SER A 17 -14.51 -5.05 -1.95
CA SER A 17 -13.08 -4.91 -2.18
C SER A 17 -12.78 -3.50 -2.64
N VAL A 18 -11.55 -3.05 -2.39
CA VAL A 18 -11.10 -1.73 -2.83
C VAL A 18 -9.66 -1.85 -3.31
N THR A 19 -9.28 -1.06 -4.31
CA THR A 19 -7.90 -1.00 -4.77
C THR A 19 -7.36 0.40 -4.55
N LEU A 20 -6.26 0.47 -3.80
CA LEU A 20 -5.55 1.71 -3.52
C LEU A 20 -4.38 1.83 -4.47
N SER A 21 -4.02 3.05 -4.84
CA SER A 21 -2.88 3.30 -5.71
C SER A 21 -1.87 4.21 -5.05
N CYS A 22 -0.61 4.06 -5.50
CA CYS A 22 0.52 4.82 -5.02
C CYS A 22 1.38 5.12 -6.24
N LYS A 23 1.33 6.35 -6.74
CA LYS A 23 2.09 6.77 -7.92
C LYS A 23 3.41 7.39 -7.50
N ALA A 24 4.50 6.83 -8.00
CA ALA A 24 5.84 7.32 -7.71
C ALA A 24 6.27 8.33 -8.75
N SER A 25 6.96 9.38 -8.32
CA SER A 25 7.57 10.36 -9.21
C SER A 25 8.86 10.89 -8.62
N GLY A 26 9.75 11.37 -9.51
CA GLY A 26 11.00 11.98 -9.10
C GLY A 26 12.14 11.01 -8.89
N TYR A 27 11.96 9.73 -9.18
CA TYR A 27 13.01 8.73 -9.07
C TYR A 27 12.70 7.54 -9.99
N THR A 28 13.64 6.63 -10.13
CA THR A 28 13.45 5.42 -10.94
C THR A 28 12.66 4.39 -10.15
N PHE A 29 11.41 4.21 -10.53
CA PHE A 29 10.45 3.37 -9.82
C PHE A 29 10.98 1.96 -9.55
N THR A 30 11.67 1.37 -10.52
CA THR A 30 12.14 -0.03 -10.42
C THR A 30 13.40 -0.19 -9.57
N ASP A 31 13.98 0.90 -9.08
CA ASP A 31 15.17 0.82 -8.22
C ASP A 31 14.86 0.66 -6.74
N TYR A 32 13.59 0.73 -6.37
CA TYR A 32 13.15 0.65 -4.97
C TYR A 32 12.02 -0.35 -4.84
N GLU A 33 11.98 -1.02 -3.70
CA GLU A 33 10.80 -1.78 -3.32
C GLU A 33 9.69 -0.83 -2.87
N MET A 34 8.45 -1.23 -3.09
CA MET A 34 7.31 -0.50 -2.55
C MET A 34 6.67 -1.32 -1.44
N HIS A 35 6.60 -0.74 -0.26
CA HIS A 35 6.02 -1.36 0.93
C HIS A 35 4.70 -0.69 1.27
N TRP A 36 3.82 -1.45 1.90
CA TRP A 36 2.52 -0.96 2.33
C TRP A 36 2.37 -1.20 3.82
N VAL A 37 1.80 -0.20 4.51
CA VAL A 37 1.69 -0.19 5.98
C VAL A 37 0.28 0.26 6.34
N LYS A 38 -0.29 -0.41 7.35
CA LYS A 38 -1.61 -0.09 7.91
C LYS A 38 -1.43 0.64 9.23
N GLN A 39 -2.16 1.73 9.41
CA GLN A 39 -2.12 2.48 10.67
C GLN A 39 -3.51 2.54 11.28
N THR A 40 -3.62 2.11 12.52
CA THR A 40 -4.85 2.27 13.32
C THR A 40 -4.46 2.80 14.70
N PRO A 41 -5.41 3.49 15.40
CA PRO A 41 -5.14 3.91 16.77
C PRO A 41 -4.87 2.73 17.72
N LEU A 42 -5.52 1.59 17.46
CA LEU A 42 -5.42 0.44 18.34
C LEU A 42 -4.09 -0.30 18.17
N HIS A 43 -3.64 -0.50 16.93
CA HIS A 43 -2.48 -1.35 16.65
C HIS A 43 -1.25 -0.57 16.17
N GLY A 44 -1.35 0.75 15.98
CA GLY A 44 -0.25 1.55 15.42
C GLY A 44 0.05 1.16 14.00
N LEU A 45 1.33 1.11 13.66
CA LEU A 45 1.79 0.76 12.31
C LEU A 45 1.98 -0.75 12.21
N GLU A 46 1.39 -1.34 11.18
CA GLU A 46 1.56 -2.75 10.86
C GLU A 46 2.03 -2.88 9.42
N TRP A 47 3.12 -3.60 9.20
CA TRP A 47 3.62 -3.88 7.86
C TRP A 47 2.71 -4.90 7.19
N ILE A 48 2.26 -4.57 5.97
CA ILE A 48 1.37 -5.44 5.19
C ILE A 48 2.18 -6.33 4.27
N GLY A 49 3.08 -5.74 3.51
CA GLY A 49 3.86 -6.46 2.52
C GLY A 49 4.63 -5.52 1.62
N ALA A 50 5.31 -6.10 0.65
CA ALA A 50 6.15 -5.37 -0.29
C ALA A 50 6.11 -5.99 -1.67
N ILE A 51 6.38 -5.17 -2.67
CA ILE A 51 6.57 -5.63 -4.04
C ILE A 51 7.86 -5.03 -4.59
N ASN A 52 8.62 -5.87 -5.29
CA ASN A 52 9.75 -5.41 -6.09
C ASN A 52 9.23 -5.15 -7.50
N PRO A 53 9.04 -3.88 -7.91
CA PRO A 53 8.39 -3.59 -9.19
C PRO A 53 9.24 -3.97 -10.39
N LYS A 54 10.53 -4.19 -10.21
CA LYS A 54 11.43 -4.59 -11.31
C LYS A 54 11.10 -5.98 -11.81
N ILE A 55 10.80 -6.91 -10.90
CA ILE A 55 10.59 -8.32 -11.23
C ILE A 55 9.22 -8.84 -10.79
N GLY A 56 8.42 -8.03 -10.09
CA GLY A 56 7.07 -8.39 -9.69
C GLY A 56 6.98 -9.32 -8.49
N VAL A 57 8.10 -9.61 -7.82
CA VAL A 57 8.10 -10.48 -6.64
C VAL A 57 7.49 -9.75 -5.45
N THR A 58 6.64 -10.46 -4.71
CA THR A 58 5.95 -9.92 -3.54
C THR A 58 6.31 -10.70 -2.29
N ALA A 59 6.19 -10.02 -1.14
CA ALA A 59 6.30 -10.62 0.17
C ALA A 59 5.17 -10.07 1.03
N TYR A 60 4.59 -10.91 1.89
CA TYR A 60 3.46 -10.50 2.72
C TYR A 60 3.71 -10.86 4.17
N ASN A 61 3.23 -9.98 5.07
CA ASN A 61 2.99 -10.35 6.44
C ASN A 61 1.88 -11.43 6.42
N GLN A 62 2.12 -12.54 7.09
CA GLN A 62 1.18 -13.66 7.09
C GLN A 62 -0.22 -13.22 7.54
N LYS A 63 -0.31 -12.25 8.43
CA LYS A 63 -1.57 -11.71 8.92
C LYS A 63 -2.45 -11.16 7.78
N PHE A 64 -1.83 -10.66 6.70
CA PHE A 64 -2.54 -10.03 5.60
C PHE A 64 -2.62 -10.89 4.35
N GLN A 65 -2.13 -12.12 4.40
CA GLN A 65 -2.26 -13.03 3.27
C GLN A 65 -3.73 -13.32 3.02
N GLY A 66 -4.16 -13.20 1.76
CA GLY A 66 -5.55 -13.34 1.39
C GLY A 66 -6.38 -12.08 1.57
N LYS A 67 -5.91 -11.12 2.39
CA LYS A 67 -6.56 -9.81 2.56
C LYS A 67 -6.04 -8.82 1.56
N ALA A 68 -4.72 -8.74 1.40
CA ALA A 68 -4.05 -7.75 0.56
C ALA A 68 -3.37 -8.43 -0.62
N ILE A 69 -3.50 -7.82 -1.81
CA ILE A 69 -2.81 -8.26 -3.02
C ILE A 69 -2.08 -7.07 -3.60
N LEU A 70 -0.77 -7.19 -3.71
CA LEU A 70 0.10 -6.14 -4.21
C LEU A 70 0.44 -6.38 -5.68
N THR A 71 0.30 -5.35 -6.48
CA THR A 71 0.69 -5.34 -7.89
C THR A 71 1.38 -4.03 -8.21
N SER A 72 2.00 -3.96 -9.38
CA SER A 72 2.63 -2.74 -9.85
C SER A 72 2.59 -2.68 -11.36
N ASP A 73 2.67 -1.46 -11.88
CA ASP A 73 2.71 -1.18 -13.31
C ASP A 73 3.92 -0.28 -13.58
N LYS A 74 4.94 -0.85 -14.23
CA LYS A 74 6.18 -0.12 -14.53
C LYS A 74 5.93 1.05 -15.47
N SER A 75 5.00 0.91 -16.41
CA SER A 75 4.77 1.94 -17.41
C SER A 75 4.19 3.21 -16.81
N SER A 76 3.45 3.11 -15.72
CA SER A 76 2.86 4.25 -15.03
C SER A 76 3.55 4.57 -13.71
N SER A 77 4.59 3.81 -13.33
CA SER A 77 5.29 3.99 -12.05
C SER A 77 4.32 3.96 -10.87
N THR A 78 3.36 3.05 -10.89
CA THR A 78 2.31 2.99 -9.90
C THR A 78 2.28 1.62 -9.24
N ALA A 79 2.19 1.62 -7.91
CA ALA A 79 1.94 0.41 -7.12
C ALA A 79 0.49 0.40 -6.67
N TYR A 80 -0.06 -0.81 -6.57
CA TYR A 80 -1.46 -1.01 -6.19
C TYR A 80 -1.56 -2.00 -5.06
N MET A 81 -2.54 -1.79 -4.20
CA MET A 81 -2.92 -2.76 -3.18
C MET A 81 -4.42 -2.96 -3.23
N GLU A 82 -4.84 -4.19 -3.51
CA GLU A 82 -6.24 -4.58 -3.41
C GLU A 82 -6.49 -5.15 -2.02
N LEU A 83 -7.52 -4.64 -1.36
CA LEU A 83 -7.98 -5.15 -0.07
C LEU A 83 -9.32 -5.83 -0.29
N ARG A 84 -9.44 -7.09 0.15
CA ARG A 84 -10.58 -7.96 -0.15
C ARG A 84 -11.42 -8.23 1.08
N SER A 85 -12.71 -8.52 0.83
CA SER A 85 -13.64 -8.98 1.87
C SER A 85 -13.57 -8.08 3.10
N LEU A 86 -13.77 -6.80 2.88
CA LEU A 86 -13.53 -5.76 3.89
C LEU A 86 -14.48 -5.91 5.07
N THR A 87 -13.92 -5.73 6.26
CA THR A 87 -14.67 -5.68 7.52
C THR A 87 -14.34 -4.37 8.23
N SER A 88 -15.05 -4.08 9.33
CA SER A 88 -14.79 -2.86 10.10
C SER A 88 -13.35 -2.80 10.61
N GLU A 89 -12.70 -3.93 10.81
CA GLU A 89 -11.31 -3.98 11.27
C GLU A 89 -10.33 -3.52 10.19
N ASP A 90 -10.77 -3.45 8.94
CA ASP A 90 -9.94 -2.95 7.84
C ASP A 90 -9.99 -1.43 7.72
N SER A 91 -10.85 -0.76 8.48
CA SER A 91 -10.88 0.70 8.53
C SER A 91 -9.57 1.21 9.12
N ALA A 92 -8.85 2.01 8.34
CA ALA A 92 -7.50 2.44 8.72
C ALA A 92 -7.00 3.48 7.74
N VAL A 93 -5.84 4.06 8.04
CA VAL A 93 -5.05 4.80 7.05
C VAL A 93 -3.99 3.86 6.52
N TYR A 94 -3.88 3.78 5.20
CA TYR A 94 -2.91 2.92 4.53
C TYR A 94 -1.86 3.79 3.84
N TYR A 95 -0.59 3.48 4.09
CA TYR A 95 0.54 4.21 3.53
C TYR A 95 1.34 3.32 2.60
N CYS A 96 1.85 3.91 1.52
CA CYS A 96 2.95 3.32 0.77
C CYS A 96 4.24 4.04 1.14
N THR A 97 5.35 3.31 1.08
CA THR A 97 6.67 3.86 1.36
C THR A 97 7.70 3.08 0.57
N ARG A 98 8.76 3.75 0.13
CA ARG A 98 9.79 3.09 -0.67
C ARG A 98 10.94 2.62 0.20
N LEU A 99 11.58 1.53 -0.22
CA LEU A 99 12.78 1.00 0.45
C LEU A 99 13.81 0.59 -0.59
N ARG A 100 15.00 1.15 -0.48
CA ARG A 100 16.15 0.71 -1.26
C ARG A 100 16.91 -0.36 -0.48
N LEU A 101 17.50 -1.31 -1.20
CA LEU A 101 18.32 -2.34 -0.59
C LEU A 101 19.38 -1.71 0.32
N TYR A 102 19.52 -2.22 1.54
CA TYR A 102 20.37 -1.68 2.60
C TYR A 102 20.00 -0.27 3.05
N GLY A 103 18.81 0.19 2.70
CA GLY A 103 18.32 1.50 3.07
C GLY A 103 17.31 1.45 4.19
N PHE A 104 16.53 2.49 4.26
CA PHE A 104 15.43 2.64 5.21
C PHE A 104 14.27 3.31 4.47
N PHE A 105 13.11 3.35 5.11
CA PHE A 105 11.93 4.01 4.54
C PHE A 105 12.14 5.52 4.63
N ASP A 106 12.54 6.13 3.51
CA ASP A 106 12.92 7.55 3.50
C ASP A 106 11.82 8.46 2.93
N VAL A 107 10.90 7.90 2.14
CA VAL A 107 9.80 8.67 1.56
C VAL A 107 8.51 7.90 1.77
N TRP A 108 7.50 8.60 2.27
CA TRP A 108 6.19 8.03 2.56
C TRP A 108 5.13 8.74 1.74
N GLY A 109 4.12 8.02 1.31
CA GLY A 109 2.92 8.62 0.75
C GLY A 109 2.14 9.37 1.82
N THR A 110 1.17 10.14 1.37
CA THR A 110 0.34 10.96 2.28
C THR A 110 -0.73 10.14 3.02
N GLY A 111 -0.93 8.90 2.60
CA GLY A 111 -1.90 8.00 3.22
C GLY A 111 -3.24 8.04 2.52
N THR A 112 -3.94 6.92 2.56
CA THR A 112 -5.31 6.79 2.07
C THR A 112 -6.17 6.26 3.20
N THR A 113 -7.19 7.02 3.58
CA THR A 113 -8.14 6.58 4.60
C THR A 113 -9.19 5.68 3.94
N VAL A 114 -9.34 4.48 4.50
CA VAL A 114 -10.40 3.55 4.11
C VAL A 114 -11.35 3.41 5.29
N THR A 115 -12.63 3.65 5.04
CA THR A 115 -13.67 3.50 6.06
C THR A 115 -14.65 2.44 5.57
N VAL A 116 -14.83 1.40 6.38
CA VAL A 116 -15.76 0.30 6.09
C VAL A 116 -16.99 0.50 6.97
N SER A 117 -18.13 0.74 6.34
CA SER A 117 -19.35 1.08 7.07
C SER A 117 -20.57 0.59 6.32
N SER A 118 -21.51 0.02 7.05
CA SER A 118 -22.78 -0.45 6.49
C SER A 118 -23.82 0.66 6.40
#